data_44376cb7fb9330daab4af3bc5577d776
#
_entry.id   44376cb7fb9330daab4af3bc5577d776
#
_cell.length_a   1.000
_cell.length_b   1.000
_cell.length_c   1.000
_cell.angle_alpha   90.00
_cell.angle_beta   90.00
_cell.angle_gamma   90.00
#
_symmetry.space_group_name_H-M   'P 1'
#
loop_
_entity.id
_entity.type
_entity.pdbx_description
1 polymer ?
#
loop_
_entity_poly.entity_id
_entity_poly.type
_entity_poly.pdbx_seq_one_letter_code
_entity_poly.pdbx_strand_id
1 'polypeptide(L)'
;MDDLNYKLEELTEKEIAISQTIFKEIKARLQFLLNVGLDYLTLSRSSGTLSGGESQRIRLATQIGSMLMGVVYILDEPSIGLHQRDNGKLINTLKHLRDIGNTLIVVEHDEDTMLAADQIIDIGPGPGVHGGQVIAQGTAEEIKLNENSITGKY
;
A
#
# COMPACT_ATOMS: atom_id res chain seq x y z
N MET A 1 -9.32 20.16 -0.47
CA MET A 1 -9.76 19.84 0.91
C MET A 1 -10.58 20.97 1.52
N ASP A 2 -10.27 22.20 1.18
CA ASP A 2 -10.97 23.40 1.71
C ASP A 2 -12.44 23.48 1.31
N ASP A 3 -12.79 23.11 0.08
CA ASP A 3 -14.20 23.11 -0.40
C ASP A 3 -15.13 22.15 0.37
N LEU A 4 -14.61 21.07 0.91
CA LEU A 4 -15.43 20.13 1.68
C LEU A 4 -15.72 20.66 3.10
N ASN A 5 -14.76 21.34 3.68
CA ASN A 5 -14.92 21.97 5.00
C ASN A 5 -15.91 23.15 4.92
N TYR A 6 -15.87 23.94 3.83
CA TYR A 6 -16.78 25.08 3.63
C TYR A 6 -18.25 24.65 3.57
N LYS A 7 -18.55 23.53 2.91
CA LYS A 7 -19.91 22.99 2.84
C LYS A 7 -20.41 22.36 4.15
N LEU A 8 -19.52 21.99 5.06
CA LEU A 8 -19.90 21.47 6.37
C LEU A 8 -20.44 22.56 7.31
N GLU A 9 -20.00 23.81 7.13
CA GLU A 9 -20.46 24.95 7.92
C GLU A 9 -21.91 25.37 7.59
N GLU A 10 -22.43 24.93 6.43
CA GLU A 10 -23.81 25.21 6.00
C GLU A 10 -24.83 24.13 6.46
N LEU A 11 -24.36 23.03 7.09
CA LEU A 11 -25.22 21.92 7.50
C LEU A 11 -25.77 22.13 8.91
N THR A 12 -27.01 21.68 9.11
CA THR A 12 -27.62 21.61 10.45
C THR A 12 -26.93 20.53 11.30
N GLU A 13 -26.98 20.65 12.63
CA GLU A 13 -26.40 19.66 13.57
C GLU A 13 -26.84 18.22 13.26
N LYS A 14 -28.10 18.04 12.85
CA LYS A 14 -28.64 16.72 12.49
C LYS A 14 -28.02 16.17 11.19
N GLU A 15 -27.83 17.02 10.19
CA GLU A 15 -27.17 16.64 8.92
C GLU A 15 -25.70 16.35 9.15
N ILE A 16 -25.04 17.10 10.03
CA ILE A 16 -23.65 16.84 10.44
C ILE A 16 -23.57 15.46 11.10
N ALA A 17 -24.45 15.13 12.06
CA ALA A 17 -24.44 13.84 12.74
C ALA A 17 -24.65 12.64 11.80
N ILE A 18 -25.54 12.78 10.80
CA ILE A 18 -25.81 11.75 9.80
C ILE A 18 -24.63 11.58 8.85
N SER A 19 -24.00 12.68 8.43
CA SER A 19 -22.94 12.70 7.43
C SER A 19 -21.54 12.40 7.99
N GLN A 20 -21.31 12.55 9.30
CA GLN A 20 -20.00 12.41 9.93
C GLN A 20 -19.29 11.10 9.57
N THR A 21 -19.99 9.97 9.60
CA THR A 21 -19.43 8.66 9.27
C THR A 21 -18.99 8.59 7.81
N ILE A 22 -19.85 9.11 6.91
CA ILE A 22 -19.57 9.12 5.45
C ILE A 22 -18.39 10.05 5.15
N PHE A 23 -18.35 11.24 5.74
CA PHE A 23 -17.24 12.18 5.57
C PHE A 23 -15.92 11.62 6.11
N LYS A 24 -15.95 10.93 7.25
CA LYS A 24 -14.77 10.26 7.82
C LYS A 24 -14.19 9.23 6.85
N GLU A 25 -15.05 8.39 6.25
CA GLU A 25 -14.62 7.41 5.25
C GLU A 25 -14.07 8.07 3.99
N ILE A 26 -14.78 9.05 3.43
CA ILE A 26 -14.31 9.77 2.22
C ILE A 26 -12.95 10.42 2.49
N LYS A 27 -12.81 11.09 3.64
CA LYS A 27 -11.55 11.74 4.02
C LYS A 27 -10.41 10.73 4.18
N ALA A 28 -10.67 9.58 4.80
CA ALA A 28 -9.68 8.53 4.97
C ALA A 28 -9.22 7.97 3.61
N ARG A 29 -10.14 7.70 2.69
CA ARG A 29 -9.83 7.21 1.33
C ARG A 29 -9.05 8.23 0.51
N LEU A 30 -9.46 9.50 0.54
CA LEU A 30 -8.73 10.58 -0.15
C LEU A 30 -7.33 10.78 0.42
N GLN A 31 -7.20 10.78 1.76
CA GLN A 31 -5.90 10.89 2.40
C GLN A 31 -4.98 9.72 2.02
N PHE A 32 -5.54 8.52 1.93
CA PHE A 32 -4.78 7.36 1.46
C PHE A 32 -4.28 7.54 0.03
N LEU A 33 -5.15 7.97 -0.90
CA LEU A 33 -4.75 8.22 -2.29
C LEU A 33 -3.58 9.22 -2.37
N LEU A 34 -3.60 10.26 -1.53
CA LEU A 34 -2.49 11.22 -1.41
C LEU A 34 -1.23 10.54 -0.85
N ASN A 35 -1.38 9.69 0.16
CA ASN A 35 -0.26 8.99 0.81
C ASN A 35 0.43 7.97 -0.11
N VAL A 36 -0.29 7.40 -1.06
CA VAL A 36 0.28 6.45 -2.05
C VAL A 36 0.73 7.13 -3.35
N GLY A 37 0.89 8.47 -3.33
CA GLY A 37 1.45 9.22 -4.44
C GLY A 37 0.52 9.35 -5.65
N LEU A 38 -0.80 9.38 -5.44
CA LEU A 38 -1.81 9.61 -6.49
C LEU A 38 -2.39 11.03 -6.48
N ASP A 39 -1.68 11.98 -5.89
CA ASP A 39 -2.08 13.39 -5.77
C ASP A 39 -2.20 14.11 -7.13
N TYR A 40 -1.53 13.62 -8.16
CA TYR A 40 -1.60 14.14 -9.53
C TYR A 40 -2.85 13.67 -10.30
N LEU A 41 -3.59 12.68 -9.79
CA LEU A 41 -4.80 12.18 -10.46
C LEU A 41 -6.01 13.03 -10.13
N THR A 42 -6.87 13.24 -11.13
CA THR A 42 -8.18 13.85 -10.93
C THR A 42 -9.22 12.75 -10.70
N LEU A 43 -10.22 13.01 -9.85
CA LEU A 43 -11.33 12.07 -9.60
C LEU A 43 -12.18 11.79 -10.84
N SER A 44 -12.13 12.67 -11.84
CA SER A 44 -12.83 12.51 -13.12
C SER A 44 -12.08 11.65 -14.14
N ARG A 45 -10.83 11.21 -13.82
CA ARG A 45 -10.03 10.40 -14.74
C ARG A 45 -10.67 9.02 -14.95
N SER A 46 -10.81 8.64 -16.22
CA SER A 46 -11.35 7.32 -16.59
C SER A 46 -10.43 6.19 -16.10
N SER A 47 -11.02 5.18 -15.45
CA SER A 47 -10.28 4.01 -14.94
C SER A 47 -9.53 3.23 -16.03
N GLY A 48 -10.03 3.24 -17.27
CA GLY A 48 -9.35 2.60 -18.41
C GLY A 48 -8.05 3.27 -18.85
N THR A 49 -7.71 4.46 -18.32
CA THR A 49 -6.48 5.19 -18.61
C THR A 49 -5.43 5.06 -17.51
N LEU A 50 -5.72 4.31 -16.45
CA LEU A 50 -4.84 4.10 -15.32
C LEU A 50 -3.78 3.04 -15.66
N SER A 51 -2.57 3.24 -15.18
CA SER A 51 -1.54 2.21 -15.19
C SER A 51 -1.89 1.07 -14.21
N GLY A 52 -1.20 -0.07 -14.35
CA GLY A 52 -1.37 -1.19 -13.42
C GLY A 52 -1.15 -0.79 -11.96
N GLY A 53 -0.04 -0.09 -11.68
CA GLY A 53 0.28 0.38 -10.32
C GLY A 53 -0.72 1.42 -9.79
N GLU A 54 -1.19 2.36 -10.63
CA GLU A 54 -2.25 3.31 -10.23
C GLU A 54 -3.54 2.59 -9.86
N SER A 55 -3.96 1.63 -10.69
CA SER A 55 -5.18 0.82 -10.46
C SER A 55 -5.08 0.02 -9.16
N GLN A 56 -3.92 -0.57 -8.88
CA GLN A 56 -3.68 -1.34 -7.68
C GLN A 56 -3.71 -0.45 -6.43
N ARG A 57 -3.08 0.72 -6.46
CA ARG A 57 -3.13 1.67 -5.34
C ARG A 57 -4.53 2.22 -5.09
N ILE A 58 -5.32 2.49 -6.14
CA ILE A 58 -6.73 2.88 -5.99
C ILE A 58 -7.55 1.75 -5.36
N ARG A 59 -7.33 0.49 -5.79
CA ARG A 59 -7.99 -0.67 -5.19
C ARG A 59 -7.64 -0.80 -3.71
N LEU A 60 -6.37 -0.61 -3.36
CA LEU A 60 -5.91 -0.62 -1.97
C LEU A 60 -6.60 0.48 -1.14
N ALA A 61 -6.75 1.69 -1.70
CA ALA A 61 -7.48 2.79 -1.07
C ALA A 61 -8.94 2.46 -0.74
N THR A 62 -9.61 1.71 -1.62
CA THR A 62 -11.00 1.29 -1.37
C THR A 62 -11.11 0.28 -0.22
N GLN A 63 -10.11 -0.55 -0.05
CA GLN A 63 -10.06 -1.58 1.00
C GLN A 63 -9.76 -0.97 2.37
N ILE A 64 -8.88 0.01 2.44
CA ILE A 64 -8.53 0.70 3.71
C ILE A 64 -9.72 1.47 4.28
N GLY A 65 -10.53 2.11 3.44
CA GLY A 65 -11.73 2.82 3.89
C GLY A 65 -12.76 1.93 4.60
N SER A 66 -12.70 0.61 4.36
CA SER A 66 -13.58 -0.35 5.04
C SER A 66 -13.11 -0.75 6.45
N MET A 67 -11.91 -0.33 6.87
CA MET A 67 -11.28 -0.72 8.15
C MET A 67 -11.39 -2.23 8.46
N LEU A 68 -11.31 -3.08 7.44
CA LEU A 68 -11.34 -4.51 7.61
C LEU A 68 -10.11 -4.95 8.40
N MET A 69 -10.34 -5.76 9.42
CA MET A 69 -9.31 -6.38 10.26
C MET A 69 -9.30 -7.88 10.04
N GLY A 70 -8.14 -8.50 10.20
CA GLY A 70 -7.99 -9.95 10.01
C GLY A 70 -8.04 -10.41 8.55
N VAL A 71 -7.74 -9.52 7.61
CA VAL A 71 -7.72 -9.79 6.16
C VAL A 71 -6.29 -10.04 5.69
N VAL A 72 -6.15 -10.86 4.65
CA VAL A 72 -4.88 -11.04 3.92
C VAL A 72 -4.91 -10.18 2.67
N TYR A 73 -3.95 -9.26 2.56
CA TYR A 73 -3.71 -8.47 1.36
C TYR A 73 -2.54 -9.06 0.59
N ILE A 74 -2.73 -9.26 -0.72
CA ILE A 74 -1.68 -9.70 -1.63
C ILE A 74 -1.44 -8.57 -2.63
N LEU A 75 -0.22 -8.06 -2.66
CA LEU A 75 0.20 -6.92 -3.46
C LEU A 75 1.37 -7.34 -4.34
N ASP A 76 1.29 -7.00 -5.61
CA ASP A 76 2.31 -7.28 -6.60
C ASP A 76 2.91 -5.97 -7.10
N GLU A 77 4.18 -5.73 -6.75
CA GLU A 77 4.94 -4.51 -7.06
C GLU A 77 4.17 -3.19 -6.80
N PRO A 78 3.64 -2.96 -5.57
CA PRO A 78 2.83 -1.76 -5.30
C PRO A 78 3.64 -0.45 -5.40
N SER A 79 4.97 -0.51 -5.33
CA SER A 79 5.87 0.63 -5.50
C SER A 79 6.09 1.02 -6.95
N ILE A 80 5.69 0.17 -7.93
CA ILE A 80 5.97 0.41 -9.35
C ILE A 80 5.46 1.78 -9.81
N GLY A 81 6.37 2.54 -10.45
CA GLY A 81 6.06 3.89 -10.94
C GLY A 81 5.94 4.97 -9.88
N LEU A 82 6.23 4.68 -8.60
CA LEU A 82 6.37 5.70 -7.57
C LEU A 82 7.73 6.39 -7.64
N HIS A 83 7.72 7.68 -7.32
CA HIS A 83 8.96 8.37 -7.04
C HIS A 83 9.51 7.93 -5.68
N GLN A 84 10.83 7.78 -5.54
CA GLN A 84 11.48 7.34 -4.29
C GLN A 84 10.99 8.10 -3.06
N ARG A 85 10.72 9.41 -3.19
CA ARG A 85 10.15 10.23 -2.10
C ARG A 85 8.78 9.74 -1.60
N ASP A 86 7.97 9.14 -2.48
CA ASP A 86 6.62 8.71 -2.15
C ASP A 86 6.58 7.24 -1.68
N ASN A 87 7.65 6.48 -1.92
CA ASN A 87 7.79 5.10 -1.45
C ASN A 87 7.68 5.00 0.08
N GLY A 88 8.30 5.90 0.82
CA GLY A 88 8.17 5.94 2.28
C GLY A 88 6.73 6.12 2.79
N LYS A 89 5.89 6.86 2.05
CA LYS A 89 4.47 7.01 2.38
C LYS A 89 3.70 5.71 2.16
N LEU A 90 3.99 5.00 1.05
CA LEU A 90 3.42 3.68 0.77
C LEU A 90 3.80 2.70 1.88
N ILE A 91 5.09 2.59 2.22
CA ILE A 91 5.59 1.71 3.30
C ILE A 91 4.89 2.00 4.63
N ASN A 92 4.78 3.27 5.02
CA ASN A 92 4.09 3.66 6.26
C ASN A 92 2.62 3.25 6.25
N THR A 93 1.97 3.32 5.08
CA THR A 93 0.58 2.91 4.91
C THR A 93 0.43 1.39 5.02
N LEU A 94 1.34 0.62 4.41
CA LEU A 94 1.36 -0.84 4.53
C LEU A 94 1.59 -1.27 5.98
N LYS A 95 2.54 -0.64 6.69
CA LYS A 95 2.76 -0.86 8.12
C LYS A 95 1.50 -0.57 8.95
N HIS A 96 0.81 0.53 8.67
CA HIS A 96 -0.44 0.84 9.36
C HIS A 96 -1.51 -0.23 9.13
N LEU A 97 -1.66 -0.75 7.91
CA LEU A 97 -2.58 -1.86 7.62
C LEU A 97 -2.24 -3.12 8.42
N ARG A 98 -0.96 -3.46 8.54
CA ARG A 98 -0.47 -4.57 9.36
C ARG A 98 -0.83 -4.33 10.83
N ASP A 99 -0.54 -3.15 11.35
CA ASP A 99 -0.67 -2.82 12.77
C ASP A 99 -2.13 -2.84 13.26
N ILE A 100 -3.10 -2.62 12.38
CA ILE A 100 -4.53 -2.81 12.69
C ILE A 100 -5.00 -4.27 12.63
N GLY A 101 -4.09 -5.23 12.45
CA GLY A 101 -4.36 -6.68 12.56
C GLY A 101 -4.56 -7.39 11.23
N ASN A 102 -4.02 -6.88 10.13
CA ASN A 102 -4.03 -7.55 8.83
C ASN A 102 -2.70 -8.26 8.55
N THR A 103 -2.74 -9.20 7.61
CA THR A 103 -1.55 -9.83 7.04
C THR A 103 -1.33 -9.27 5.63
N LEU A 104 -0.09 -8.87 5.34
CA LEU A 104 0.28 -8.38 4.02
C LEU A 104 1.33 -9.30 3.40
N ILE A 105 1.08 -9.74 2.18
CA ILE A 105 2.04 -10.43 1.33
C ILE A 105 2.36 -9.48 0.17
N VAL A 106 3.61 -9.07 0.08
CA VAL A 106 4.04 -8.07 -0.92
C VAL A 106 5.14 -8.68 -1.76
N VAL A 107 4.94 -8.72 -3.07
CA VAL A 107 6.00 -9.06 -4.03
C VAL A 107 6.68 -7.76 -4.40
N GLU A 108 7.96 -7.62 -4.11
CA GLU A 108 8.70 -6.36 -4.30
C GLU A 108 10.17 -6.60 -4.63
N HIS A 109 10.77 -5.59 -5.26
CA HIS A 109 12.18 -5.51 -5.57
C HIS A 109 12.85 -4.27 -4.98
N ASP A 110 12.08 -3.43 -4.32
CA ASP A 110 12.55 -2.20 -3.68
C ASP A 110 13.18 -2.51 -2.32
N GLU A 111 14.41 -2.04 -2.11
CA GLU A 111 15.19 -2.29 -0.90
C GLU A 111 14.49 -1.74 0.35
N ASP A 112 13.97 -0.51 0.30
CA ASP A 112 13.32 0.12 1.45
C ASP A 112 12.09 -0.66 1.90
N THR A 113 11.33 -1.22 0.94
CA THR A 113 10.16 -2.06 1.22
C THR A 113 10.57 -3.39 1.82
N MET A 114 11.63 -4.03 1.30
CA MET A 114 12.15 -5.28 1.86
C MET A 114 12.69 -5.08 3.29
N LEU A 115 13.45 -4.02 3.54
CA LEU A 115 13.95 -3.68 4.88
C LEU A 115 12.83 -3.34 5.88
N ALA A 116 11.66 -2.93 5.39
CA ALA A 116 10.52 -2.59 6.20
C ALA A 116 9.63 -3.79 6.56
N ALA A 117 9.86 -4.95 5.92
CA ALA A 117 9.11 -6.18 6.13
C ALA A 117 9.46 -6.85 7.47
N ASP A 118 8.48 -7.52 8.08
CA ASP A 118 8.72 -8.33 9.28
C ASP A 118 9.42 -9.65 8.92
N GLN A 119 9.14 -10.18 7.73
CA GLN A 119 9.78 -11.35 7.15
C GLN A 119 9.94 -11.21 5.63
N ILE A 120 11.03 -11.76 5.13
CA ILE A 120 11.32 -11.87 3.70
C ILE A 120 11.35 -13.35 3.33
N ILE A 121 10.77 -13.69 2.19
CA ILE A 121 10.85 -15.00 1.56
C ILE A 121 11.53 -14.81 0.22
N ASP A 122 12.78 -15.21 0.10
CA ASP A 122 13.58 -15.14 -1.12
C ASP A 122 13.31 -16.36 -2.00
N ILE A 123 12.83 -16.12 -3.20
CA ILE A 123 12.42 -17.17 -4.16
C ILE A 123 13.36 -17.13 -5.35
N GLY A 124 14.01 -18.26 -5.63
CA GLY A 124 14.98 -18.36 -6.72
C GLY A 124 15.28 -19.80 -7.10
N PRO A 125 16.52 -20.10 -7.60
CA PRO A 125 17.64 -19.16 -7.88
C PRO A 125 17.49 -18.39 -9.20
N GLY A 126 16.61 -18.83 -10.12
CA GLY A 126 16.46 -18.24 -11.43
C GLY A 126 15.00 -18.14 -11.86
N PRO A 127 14.72 -17.57 -13.05
CA PRO A 127 13.36 -17.43 -13.56
C PRO A 127 12.81 -18.73 -14.15
N GLY A 128 11.49 -18.82 -14.23
CA GLY A 128 10.77 -19.90 -14.91
C GLY A 128 11.01 -21.28 -14.31
N VAL A 129 11.32 -22.26 -15.14
CA VAL A 129 11.53 -23.66 -14.73
C VAL A 129 12.72 -23.90 -13.80
N HIS A 130 13.64 -22.94 -13.70
CA HIS A 130 14.81 -22.99 -12.83
C HIS A 130 14.62 -22.21 -11.52
N GLY A 131 13.43 -21.67 -11.29
CA GLY A 131 13.07 -20.90 -10.11
C GLY A 131 11.99 -21.55 -9.26
N GLY A 132 11.35 -20.74 -8.42
CA GLY A 132 10.21 -21.17 -7.61
C GLY A 132 10.59 -21.94 -6.33
N GLN A 133 11.87 -21.97 -5.95
CA GLN A 133 12.32 -22.56 -4.69
C GLN A 133 12.53 -21.46 -3.65
N VAL A 134 12.18 -21.73 -2.41
CA VAL A 134 12.54 -20.86 -1.28
C VAL A 134 14.04 -21.04 -1.01
N ILE A 135 14.81 -19.99 -1.29
CA ILE A 135 16.28 -19.98 -1.09
C ILE A 135 16.61 -19.56 0.33
N ALA A 136 15.90 -18.57 0.84
CA ALA A 136 16.08 -18.05 2.18
C ALA A 136 14.73 -17.53 2.72
N GLN A 137 14.59 -17.55 4.04
CA GLN A 137 13.43 -17.01 4.75
C GLN A 137 13.90 -16.47 6.09
N GLY A 138 13.42 -15.28 6.46
CA GLY A 138 13.75 -14.67 7.75
C GLY A 138 13.59 -13.16 7.74
N THR A 139 14.15 -12.50 8.75
CA THR A 139 14.26 -11.03 8.81
C THR A 139 15.27 -10.53 7.78
N ALA A 140 15.30 -9.22 7.52
CA ALA A 140 16.26 -8.62 6.60
C ALA A 140 17.71 -8.94 7.00
N GLU A 141 18.02 -8.93 8.30
CA GLU A 141 19.34 -9.27 8.82
C GLU A 141 19.70 -10.74 8.54
N GLU A 142 18.77 -11.67 8.74
CA GLU A 142 18.99 -13.10 8.46
C GLU A 142 19.18 -13.35 6.97
N ILE A 143 18.44 -12.66 6.12
CA ILE A 143 18.59 -12.74 4.64
C ILE A 143 19.96 -12.23 4.21
N LYS A 144 20.44 -11.10 4.76
CA LYS A 144 21.79 -10.56 4.49
C LYS A 144 22.93 -11.51 4.88
N LEU A 145 22.73 -12.33 5.89
CA LEU A 145 23.72 -13.31 6.34
C LEU A 145 23.68 -14.62 5.55
N ASN A 146 22.68 -14.85 4.73
CA ASN A 146 22.53 -16.08 3.96
C ASN A 146 23.36 -16.03 2.66
N GLU A 147 24.42 -16.79 2.59
CA GLU A 147 25.34 -16.85 1.43
C GLU A 147 24.65 -17.29 0.12
N ASN A 148 23.54 -18.03 0.21
CA ASN A 148 22.79 -18.52 -0.96
C ASN A 148 21.78 -17.48 -1.48
N SER A 149 21.44 -16.49 -0.69
CA SER A 149 20.51 -15.42 -1.09
C SER A 149 21.21 -14.40 -2.00
N ILE A 150 20.70 -14.25 -3.22
CA ILE A 150 21.12 -13.16 -4.10
C ILE A 150 20.61 -11.84 -3.54
N THR A 151 19.37 -11.82 -3.07
CA THR A 151 18.73 -10.65 -2.45
C THR A 151 19.54 -10.15 -1.24
N GLY A 152 20.09 -11.06 -0.42
CA GLY A 152 20.89 -10.69 0.75
C GLY A 152 22.27 -10.10 0.44
N LYS A 153 22.76 -10.24 -0.81
CA LYS A 153 24.07 -9.72 -1.24
C LYS A 153 24.03 -8.26 -1.70
N TYR A 154 22.84 -7.72 -1.93
CA TYR A 154 22.57 -6.33 -2.33
C TYR A 154 21.97 -5.53 -1.18
#